data_60ad6e29ecca2a83d2885a997b956ee9
#
_entry.id   60ad6e29ecca2a83d2885a997b956ee9
#
_cell.length_a   1.000
_cell.length_b   1.000
_cell.length_c   1.000
_cell.angle_alpha   90.00
_cell.angle_beta   90.00
_cell.angle_gamma   90.00
#
_symmetry.space_group_name_H-M   'P 1'
#
loop_
_entity.id
_entity.type
_entity.pdbx_description
1 polymer ?
#
loop_
_entity_poly.entity_id
_entity_poly.type
_entity_poly.pdbx_seq_one_letter_code
_entity_poly.pdbx_strand_id
1 'polypeptide(L)'
;SSDLKEESIEKKVAKVYCAGTYDHTLNKMEYQGIESCVAAGELFSGPKNCKYGCIGFGDCKKVCEYNAIEICNGVAHIDPEKCKGCFVCVKNCPKNIIKLVPYKKQAFIGCSNTDKGGQTKKACAIGCIGCTLCAKECPTSAITIENSLAKIDPVKCIGCGKCVKVCKSNCIVMI
;
A
#
# COMPACT_ATOMS: atom_id res chain seq x y z
N SER A 1 34.68 -28.38 -11.22
CA SER A 1 34.46 -27.01 -10.78
C SER A 1 32.96 -26.66 -10.92
N SER A 2 32.30 -26.65 -9.80
CA SER A 2 30.88 -26.32 -9.70
C SER A 2 30.75 -24.80 -9.49
N ASP A 3 30.39 -24.08 -10.56
CA ASP A 3 29.96 -22.70 -10.49
C ASP A 3 28.60 -22.64 -9.78
N LEU A 4 28.61 -22.57 -8.46
CA LEU A 4 27.49 -22.11 -7.68
C LEU A 4 27.37 -20.62 -7.97
N LYS A 5 26.45 -20.23 -8.87
CA LYS A 5 25.97 -18.87 -8.98
C LYS A 5 25.35 -18.56 -7.63
N GLU A 6 25.99 -17.72 -6.83
CA GLU A 6 25.38 -17.03 -5.71
C GLU A 6 24.24 -16.19 -6.30
N GLU A 7 23.03 -16.74 -6.29
CA GLU A 7 21.83 -15.92 -6.44
C GLU A 7 21.83 -14.95 -5.26
N SER A 8 22.22 -13.72 -5.51
CA SER A 8 22.11 -12.65 -4.53
C SER A 8 20.64 -12.56 -4.12
N ILE A 9 20.32 -13.01 -2.91
CA ILE A 9 18.98 -12.96 -2.35
C ILE A 9 18.59 -11.48 -2.27
N GLU A 10 17.80 -11.00 -3.23
CA GLU A 10 17.34 -9.62 -3.28
C GLU A 10 16.55 -9.33 -1.99
N LYS A 11 17.02 -8.36 -1.20
CA LYS A 11 16.33 -7.93 0.03
C LYS A 11 14.89 -7.54 -0.32
N LYS A 12 13.91 -8.14 0.35
CA LYS A 12 12.49 -7.76 0.23
C LYS A 12 12.03 -7.07 1.49
N VAL A 13 11.16 -6.09 1.33
CA VAL A 13 10.56 -5.35 2.44
C VAL A 13 9.05 -5.32 2.28
N ALA A 14 8.33 -5.27 3.39
CA ALA A 14 6.89 -5.11 3.38
C ALA A 14 6.51 -3.66 3.04
N LYS A 15 5.46 -3.47 2.25
CA LYS A 15 4.86 -2.17 1.93
C LYS A 15 3.36 -2.20 2.11
N VAL A 16 2.82 -1.09 2.62
CA VAL A 16 1.38 -0.88 2.82
C VAL A 16 0.81 -0.16 1.60
N TYR A 17 -0.13 -0.78 0.92
CA TYR A 17 -0.79 -0.23 -0.27
C TYR A 17 -2.00 0.63 0.12
N CYS A 18 -1.77 1.57 1.02
CA CYS A 18 -2.71 2.61 1.44
C CYS A 18 -1.94 3.83 1.93
N ALA A 19 -2.27 5.00 1.40
CA ALA A 19 -1.77 6.29 1.86
C ALA A 19 -2.89 7.18 2.44
N GLY A 20 -4.13 6.66 2.51
CA GLY A 20 -5.31 7.38 2.99
C GLY A 20 -5.32 7.55 4.50
N THR A 21 -4.64 8.58 4.98
CA THR A 21 -4.67 9.04 6.38
C THR A 21 -6.02 9.68 6.73
N TYR A 22 -6.23 10.03 7.98
CA TYR A 22 -7.45 10.75 8.41
C TYR A 22 -7.62 12.11 7.74
N ASP A 23 -6.56 12.71 7.20
CA ASP A 23 -6.65 13.95 6.41
C ASP A 23 -7.27 13.72 5.02
N HIS A 24 -7.28 12.50 4.52
CA HIS A 24 -7.70 12.15 3.16
C HIS A 24 -8.96 11.30 3.11
N THR A 25 -9.33 10.66 4.21
CA THR A 25 -10.53 9.81 4.31
C THR A 25 -11.19 10.02 5.67
N LEU A 26 -12.48 10.29 5.64
CA LEU A 26 -13.28 10.47 6.85
C LEU A 26 -13.69 9.11 7.44
N ASN A 27 -13.96 9.11 8.73
CA ASN A 27 -14.64 7.99 9.37
C ASN A 27 -16.15 8.07 9.06
N LYS A 28 -16.74 6.94 8.68
CA LYS A 28 -18.18 6.81 8.48
C LYS A 28 -18.92 6.51 9.78
N MET A 29 -18.18 6.10 10.81
CA MET A 29 -18.71 5.81 12.15
C MET A 29 -17.64 6.05 13.21
N GLU A 30 -18.06 6.32 14.42
CA GLU A 30 -17.23 6.26 15.62
C GLU A 30 -17.17 4.81 16.09
N TYR A 31 -15.96 4.27 16.13
CA TYR A 31 -15.73 2.88 16.54
C TYR A 31 -15.43 2.84 18.05
N GLN A 32 -16.25 2.11 18.80
CA GLN A 32 -16.13 1.95 20.27
C GLN A 32 -15.89 0.48 20.67
N GLY A 33 -15.29 -0.29 19.79
CA GLY A 33 -14.96 -1.70 20.04
C GLY A 33 -13.50 -1.92 20.40
N ILE A 34 -13.09 -3.19 20.35
CA ILE A 34 -11.70 -3.59 20.57
C ILE A 34 -10.82 -2.97 19.47
N GLU A 35 -9.75 -2.28 19.86
CA GLU A 35 -8.76 -1.73 18.94
C GLU A 35 -7.92 -2.81 18.24
N SER A 36 -8.57 -3.52 17.34
CA SER A 36 -7.99 -4.53 16.48
C SER A 36 -8.51 -4.36 15.06
N CYS A 37 -7.61 -4.46 14.09
CA CYS A 37 -7.97 -4.40 12.67
C CYS A 37 -8.87 -5.56 12.26
N VAL A 38 -8.66 -6.75 12.85
CA VAL A 38 -9.50 -7.93 12.60
C VAL A 38 -10.91 -7.67 13.10
N ALA A 39 -11.07 -7.30 14.39
CA ALA A 39 -12.38 -7.06 14.99
C ALA A 39 -13.15 -5.92 14.28
N ALA A 40 -12.49 -4.80 14.01
CA ALA A 40 -13.12 -3.68 13.30
C ALA A 40 -13.38 -3.98 11.82
N GLY A 41 -12.60 -4.86 11.21
CA GLY A 41 -12.78 -5.30 9.82
C GLY A 41 -14.05 -6.12 9.61
N GLU A 42 -14.48 -6.88 10.62
CA GLU A 42 -15.75 -7.62 10.64
C GLU A 42 -16.96 -6.67 10.63
N LEU A 43 -16.82 -5.49 11.23
CA LEU A 43 -17.86 -4.48 11.30
C LEU A 43 -17.75 -3.50 10.11
N PHE A 44 -18.59 -3.69 9.10
CA PHE A 44 -18.68 -2.79 7.94
C PHE A 44 -17.34 -2.47 7.26
N SER A 45 -16.39 -3.39 7.29
CA SER A 45 -15.05 -3.21 6.74
C SER A 45 -14.21 -2.11 7.43
N GLY A 46 -14.50 -1.79 8.66
CA GLY A 46 -13.79 -0.80 9.48
C GLY A 46 -14.44 0.58 9.48
N PRO A 47 -13.94 1.50 10.32
CA PRO A 47 -14.57 2.79 10.59
C PRO A 47 -14.43 3.82 9.45
N LYS A 48 -13.43 3.68 8.57
CA LYS A 48 -13.17 4.65 7.49
C LYS A 48 -14.14 4.48 6.32
N ASN A 49 -14.41 5.59 5.60
CA ASN A 49 -15.21 5.58 4.38
C ASN A 49 -14.66 4.63 3.30
N CYS A 50 -13.32 4.54 3.19
CA CYS A 50 -12.68 3.62 2.27
C CYS A 50 -12.65 2.20 2.84
N LYS A 51 -13.50 1.32 2.33
CA LYS A 51 -13.59 -0.09 2.73
C LYS A 51 -12.34 -0.92 2.42
N TYR A 52 -11.47 -0.44 1.52
CA TYR A 52 -10.22 -1.11 1.12
C TYR A 52 -9.00 -0.62 1.89
N GLY A 53 -9.11 0.53 2.55
CA GLY A 53 -7.99 1.20 3.19
C GLY A 53 -7.51 0.56 4.49
N CYS A 54 -6.36 1.01 4.96
CA CYS A 54 -5.83 0.64 6.27
C CYS A 54 -6.81 1.07 7.37
N ILE A 55 -7.12 0.16 8.29
CA ILE A 55 -7.99 0.45 9.45
C ILE A 55 -7.24 1.30 10.47
N GLY A 56 -5.95 1.02 10.69
CA GLY A 56 -5.09 1.87 11.50
C GLY A 56 -4.95 1.47 12.96
N PHE A 57 -5.50 0.34 13.42
CA PHE A 57 -5.38 -0.12 14.82
C PHE A 57 -4.09 -0.88 15.13
N GLY A 58 -3.25 -1.15 14.13
CA GLY A 58 -1.88 -1.58 14.35
C GLY A 58 -1.70 -3.07 14.67
N ASP A 59 -2.60 -3.97 14.29
CA ASP A 59 -2.38 -5.41 14.47
C ASP A 59 -1.08 -5.88 13.79
N CYS A 60 -0.74 -5.31 12.64
CA CYS A 60 0.54 -5.55 11.96
C CYS A 60 1.75 -5.05 12.77
N LYS A 61 1.61 -3.95 13.52
CA LYS A 61 2.65 -3.42 14.41
C LYS A 61 2.88 -4.35 15.61
N LYS A 62 1.79 -4.85 16.20
CA LYS A 62 1.85 -5.74 17.39
C LYS A 62 2.62 -7.04 17.12
N VAL A 63 2.56 -7.54 15.87
CA VAL A 63 3.24 -8.80 15.48
C VAL A 63 4.62 -8.57 14.85
N CYS A 64 5.09 -7.34 14.75
CA CYS A 64 6.38 -7.03 14.15
C CYS A 64 7.50 -7.10 15.19
N GLU A 65 8.27 -8.17 15.19
CA GLU A 65 9.41 -8.39 16.11
C GLU A 65 10.56 -7.40 15.89
N TYR A 66 10.63 -6.77 14.71
CA TYR A 66 11.71 -5.85 14.33
C TYR A 66 11.39 -4.37 14.60
N ASN A 67 10.23 -4.08 15.21
CA ASN A 67 9.75 -2.71 15.44
C ASN A 67 9.82 -1.83 14.17
N ALA A 68 9.56 -2.44 13.01
CA ALA A 68 9.64 -1.77 11.72
C ALA A 68 8.32 -1.06 11.33
N ILE A 69 7.26 -1.18 12.13
CA ILE A 69 5.93 -0.68 11.76
C ILE A 69 5.45 0.35 12.78
N GLU A 70 5.04 1.51 12.28
CA GLU A 70 4.38 2.56 13.05
C GLU A 70 3.02 2.89 12.45
N ILE A 71 2.09 3.34 13.30
CA ILE A 71 0.80 3.84 12.83
C ILE A 71 0.86 5.37 12.86
N CYS A 72 0.82 5.96 11.68
CA CYS A 72 0.86 7.40 11.49
C CYS A 72 -0.48 7.86 10.92
N ASN A 73 -1.18 8.71 11.65
CA ASN A 73 -2.46 9.31 11.23
C ASN A 73 -3.44 8.27 10.62
N GLY A 74 -3.58 7.14 11.32
CA GLY A 74 -4.50 6.05 10.96
C GLY A 74 -4.06 5.14 9.82
N VAL A 75 -2.79 5.17 9.42
CA VAL A 75 -2.21 4.28 8.41
C VAL A 75 -0.92 3.67 8.92
N ALA A 76 -0.71 2.39 8.65
CA ALA A 76 0.55 1.72 8.98
C ALA A 76 1.65 2.18 8.03
N HIS A 77 2.79 2.56 8.58
CA HIS A 77 4.02 2.90 7.88
C HIS A 77 5.10 1.89 8.22
N ILE A 78 5.81 1.38 7.23
CA ILE A 78 6.86 0.35 7.42
C ILE A 78 8.21 0.95 7.06
N ASP A 79 9.12 0.95 8.03
CA ASP A 79 10.51 1.35 7.84
C ASP A 79 11.27 0.25 7.08
N PRO A 80 11.74 0.52 5.85
CA PRO A 80 12.40 -0.49 5.03
C PRO A 80 13.78 -0.88 5.56
N GLU A 81 14.43 -0.03 6.36
CA GLU A 81 15.74 -0.34 6.95
C GLU A 81 15.61 -1.39 8.06
N LYS A 82 14.56 -1.28 8.88
CA LYS A 82 14.26 -2.21 9.96
C LYS A 82 13.58 -3.49 9.47
N CYS A 83 12.83 -3.41 8.37
CA CYS A 83 12.05 -4.53 7.84
C CYS A 83 12.94 -5.66 7.32
N LYS A 84 12.70 -6.88 7.81
CA LYS A 84 13.41 -8.10 7.37
C LYS A 84 12.63 -8.95 6.36
N GLY A 85 11.45 -8.51 5.93
CA GLY A 85 10.65 -9.24 4.95
C GLY A 85 10.09 -10.58 5.45
N CYS A 86 9.90 -10.73 6.77
CA CYS A 86 9.48 -11.99 7.40
C CYS A 86 8.04 -12.44 7.10
N PHE A 87 7.26 -11.64 6.39
CA PHE A 87 5.90 -11.94 5.94
C PHE A 87 4.80 -11.97 7.05
N VAL A 88 5.14 -11.83 8.32
CA VAL A 88 4.18 -11.94 9.43
C VAL A 88 3.09 -10.87 9.35
N CYS A 89 3.46 -9.60 9.12
CA CYS A 89 2.49 -8.51 8.98
C CYS A 89 1.58 -8.66 7.76
N VAL A 90 2.06 -9.29 6.68
CA VAL A 90 1.26 -9.56 5.47
C VAL A 90 0.13 -10.53 5.80
N LYS A 91 0.43 -11.60 6.53
CA LYS A 91 -0.57 -12.60 6.97
C LYS A 91 -1.58 -12.03 7.97
N ASN A 92 -1.15 -11.10 8.82
CA ASN A 92 -1.99 -10.50 9.86
C ASN A 92 -2.89 -9.36 9.39
N CYS A 93 -2.69 -8.85 8.18
CA CYS A 93 -3.51 -7.74 7.68
C CYS A 93 -4.87 -8.23 7.15
N PRO A 94 -6.00 -7.92 7.81
CA PRO A 94 -7.32 -8.38 7.36
C PRO A 94 -7.75 -7.75 6.04
N LYS A 95 -7.12 -6.64 5.65
CA LYS A 95 -7.35 -5.95 4.37
C LYS A 95 -6.47 -6.48 3.22
N ASN A 96 -5.48 -7.34 3.51
CA ASN A 96 -4.53 -7.85 2.52
C ASN A 96 -3.82 -6.75 1.70
N ILE A 97 -3.57 -5.60 2.31
CA ILE A 97 -2.94 -4.43 1.68
C ILE A 97 -1.45 -4.30 1.98
N ILE A 98 -0.86 -5.25 2.68
CA ILE A 98 0.58 -5.32 2.92
C ILE A 98 1.16 -6.39 1.99
N LYS A 99 2.19 -6.01 1.22
CA LYS A 99 2.85 -6.93 0.28
C LYS A 99 4.36 -6.81 0.42
N LEU A 100 5.08 -7.90 0.15
CA LEU A 100 6.52 -7.86 0.00
C LEU A 100 6.91 -7.34 -1.38
N VAL A 101 7.84 -6.41 -1.41
CA VAL A 101 8.40 -5.84 -2.64
C VAL A 101 9.92 -5.86 -2.57
N PRO A 102 10.62 -5.92 -3.72
CA PRO A 102 12.08 -5.77 -3.75
C PRO A 102 12.50 -4.43 -3.12
N TYR A 103 13.54 -4.45 -2.31
CA TYR A 103 14.12 -3.24 -1.72
C TYR A 103 15.06 -2.55 -2.72
N LYS A 104 14.46 -1.81 -3.62
CA LYS A 104 15.15 -0.99 -4.63
C LYS A 104 14.37 0.29 -4.88
N LYS A 105 15.01 1.29 -5.47
CA LYS A 105 14.33 2.53 -5.87
C LYS A 105 13.24 2.22 -6.90
N GLN A 106 12.01 2.37 -6.49
CA GLN A 106 10.82 2.12 -7.32
C GLN A 106 9.62 2.94 -6.86
N ALA A 107 8.67 3.12 -7.76
CA ALA A 107 7.37 3.68 -7.42
C ALA A 107 6.39 2.59 -6.99
N PHE A 108 5.45 2.91 -6.13
CA PHE A 108 4.33 2.04 -5.79
C PHE A 108 3.04 2.84 -5.61
N ILE A 109 1.90 2.16 -5.76
CA ILE A 109 0.58 2.78 -5.62
C ILE A 109 0.15 2.69 -4.15
N GLY A 110 -0.01 3.83 -3.48
CA GLY A 110 -0.53 3.92 -2.11
C GLY A 110 -2.06 3.82 -2.08
N CYS A 111 -2.64 2.88 -2.81
CA CYS A 111 -4.08 2.66 -2.89
C CYS A 111 -4.38 1.20 -3.21
N SER A 112 -5.48 0.68 -2.66
CA SER A 112 -6.01 -0.67 -2.93
C SER A 112 -7.49 -0.66 -3.30
N ASN A 113 -8.06 0.53 -3.52
CA ASN A 113 -9.47 0.69 -3.86
C ASN A 113 -9.71 0.34 -5.33
N THR A 114 -10.63 -0.58 -5.58
CA THR A 114 -11.03 -1.05 -6.91
C THR A 114 -12.40 -0.54 -7.36
N ASP A 115 -13.01 0.35 -6.59
CA ASP A 115 -14.26 1.00 -6.98
C ASP A 115 -14.02 1.94 -8.17
N LYS A 116 -15.09 2.29 -8.88
CA LYS A 116 -15.03 3.29 -9.96
C LYS A 116 -14.49 4.62 -9.43
N GLY A 117 -13.71 5.32 -10.25
CA GLY A 117 -12.97 6.52 -9.85
C GLY A 117 -13.78 7.59 -9.10
N GLY A 118 -15.05 7.79 -9.47
CA GLY A 118 -15.94 8.72 -8.76
C GLY A 118 -16.26 8.27 -7.33
N GLN A 119 -16.46 6.97 -7.10
CA GLN A 119 -16.69 6.40 -5.77
C GLN A 119 -15.42 6.43 -4.94
N THR A 120 -14.30 6.07 -5.54
CA THR A 120 -12.98 6.14 -4.89
C THR A 120 -12.68 7.56 -4.41
N LYS A 121 -12.95 8.57 -5.25
CA LYS A 121 -12.72 9.98 -4.90
C LYS A 121 -13.58 10.46 -3.72
N LYS A 122 -14.81 9.96 -3.60
CA LYS A 122 -15.70 10.23 -2.46
C LYS A 122 -15.21 9.55 -1.17
N ALA A 123 -14.62 8.35 -1.28
CA ALA A 123 -14.13 7.60 -0.14
C ALA A 123 -12.76 8.08 0.37
N CYS A 124 -11.89 8.56 -0.54
CA CYS A 124 -10.53 9.00 -0.22
C CYS A 124 -10.05 10.04 -1.22
N ALA A 125 -9.64 11.22 -0.74
CA ALA A 125 -9.19 12.32 -1.57
C ALA A 125 -7.98 11.99 -2.46
N ILE A 126 -7.08 11.11 -1.98
CA ILE A 126 -5.88 10.66 -2.69
C ILE A 126 -6.03 9.25 -3.28
N GLY A 127 -7.25 8.70 -3.35
CA GLY A 127 -7.49 7.39 -3.94
C GLY A 127 -7.18 7.34 -5.44
N CYS A 128 -6.67 6.21 -5.92
CA CYS A 128 -6.44 6.00 -7.35
C CYS A 128 -7.78 5.94 -8.09
N ILE A 129 -7.94 6.75 -9.13
CA ILE A 129 -9.17 6.81 -9.93
C ILE A 129 -9.07 6.08 -11.27
N GLY A 130 -7.96 5.37 -11.50
CA GLY A 130 -7.75 4.61 -12.74
C GLY A 130 -7.62 5.48 -14.01
N CYS A 131 -7.16 6.73 -13.89
CA CYS A 131 -7.15 7.71 -14.99
C CYS A 131 -6.12 7.44 -16.10
N THR A 132 -5.32 6.38 -16.00
CA THR A 132 -4.32 5.93 -16.99
C THR A 132 -3.10 6.83 -17.21
N LEU A 133 -3.06 8.06 -16.70
CA LEU A 133 -1.96 9.01 -16.95
C LEU A 133 -0.59 8.45 -16.59
N CYS A 134 -0.47 7.79 -15.43
CA CYS A 134 0.78 7.18 -15.00
C CYS A 134 1.25 6.05 -15.92
N ALA A 135 0.32 5.29 -16.51
CA ALA A 135 0.64 4.21 -17.45
C ALA A 135 1.15 4.79 -18.78
N LYS A 136 0.56 5.90 -19.27
CA LYS A 136 0.99 6.58 -20.51
C LYS A 136 2.38 7.19 -20.37
N GLU A 137 2.73 7.72 -19.20
CA GLU A 137 4.02 8.35 -18.93
C GLU A 137 5.13 7.35 -18.55
N CYS A 138 4.80 6.07 -18.37
CA CYS A 138 5.77 5.07 -17.96
C CYS A 138 6.64 4.61 -19.14
N PRO A 139 7.96 4.92 -19.17
CA PRO A 139 8.82 4.61 -20.31
C PRO A 139 9.07 3.09 -20.47
N THR A 140 8.88 2.31 -19.42
CA THR A 140 9.11 0.85 -19.42
C THR A 140 7.81 0.05 -19.46
N SER A 141 6.66 0.71 -19.63
CA SER A 141 5.35 0.06 -19.60
C SER A 141 5.13 -0.80 -18.36
N ALA A 142 5.71 -0.37 -17.23
CA ALA A 142 5.61 -1.08 -15.95
C ALA A 142 4.26 -0.91 -15.25
N ILE A 143 3.37 -0.06 -15.77
CA ILE A 143 2.11 0.28 -15.11
C ILE A 143 0.93 -0.22 -15.93
N THR A 144 0.07 -1.01 -15.32
CA THR A 144 -1.21 -1.47 -15.86
C THR A 144 -2.36 -0.92 -15.03
N ILE A 145 -3.54 -0.81 -15.63
CA ILE A 145 -4.76 -0.41 -14.93
C ILE A 145 -5.72 -1.59 -14.94
N GLU A 146 -6.07 -2.07 -13.78
CA GLU A 146 -7.03 -3.16 -13.61
C GLU A 146 -8.06 -2.78 -12.54
N ASN A 147 -9.33 -2.98 -12.84
CA ASN A 147 -10.43 -2.65 -11.93
C ASN A 147 -10.33 -1.21 -11.38
N SER A 148 -10.11 -0.22 -12.24
CA SER A 148 -9.95 1.19 -11.88
C SER A 148 -8.77 1.50 -10.95
N LEU A 149 -7.83 0.59 -10.79
CA LEU A 149 -6.65 0.71 -9.94
C LEU A 149 -5.37 0.52 -10.75
N ALA A 150 -4.42 1.43 -10.61
CA ALA A 150 -3.10 1.27 -11.19
C ALA A 150 -2.30 0.21 -10.41
N LYS A 151 -1.55 -0.60 -11.14
CA LYS A 151 -0.60 -1.57 -10.60
C LYS A 151 0.76 -1.34 -11.23
N ILE A 152 1.81 -1.38 -10.44
CA ILE A 152 3.20 -1.21 -10.91
C ILE A 152 3.92 -2.55 -10.79
N ASP A 153 4.47 -3.01 -11.90
CA ASP A 153 5.34 -4.18 -11.94
C ASP A 153 6.73 -3.80 -11.39
N PRO A 154 7.14 -4.36 -10.26
CA PRO A 154 8.42 -4.02 -9.64
C PRO A 154 9.64 -4.47 -10.47
N VAL A 155 9.47 -5.48 -11.34
CA VAL A 155 10.56 -5.96 -12.21
C VAL A 155 10.83 -4.96 -13.33
N LYS A 156 9.78 -4.41 -13.94
CA LYS A 156 9.88 -3.44 -15.03
C LYS A 156 10.14 -2.00 -14.56
N CYS A 157 9.82 -1.69 -13.30
CA CYS A 157 9.98 -0.34 -12.78
C CYS A 157 11.45 0.03 -12.57
N ILE A 158 11.89 1.09 -13.21
CA ILE A 158 13.26 1.65 -13.12
C ILE A 158 13.39 2.80 -12.11
N GLY A 159 12.33 3.13 -11.36
CA GLY A 159 12.36 4.17 -10.33
C GLY A 159 12.54 5.60 -10.86
N CYS A 160 12.15 5.90 -12.11
CA CYS A 160 12.33 7.22 -12.71
C CYS A 160 11.43 8.34 -12.15
N GLY A 161 10.37 8.01 -11.41
CA GLY A 161 9.46 8.96 -10.75
C GLY A 161 8.52 9.74 -11.67
N LYS A 162 8.49 9.51 -12.99
CA LYS A 162 7.58 10.23 -13.92
C LYS A 162 6.11 10.05 -13.55
N CYS A 163 5.72 8.83 -13.16
CA CYS A 163 4.34 8.52 -12.76
C CYS A 163 3.88 9.30 -11.51
N VAL A 164 4.79 9.61 -10.59
CA VAL A 164 4.48 10.43 -9.41
C VAL A 164 4.08 11.84 -9.81
N LYS A 165 4.83 12.45 -10.74
CA LYS A 165 4.61 13.83 -11.19
C LYS A 165 3.27 14.05 -11.91
N VAL A 166 2.77 13.02 -12.59
CA VAL A 166 1.51 13.11 -13.37
C VAL A 166 0.29 12.61 -12.62
N CYS A 167 0.47 12.07 -11.43
CA CYS A 167 -0.63 11.51 -10.64
C CYS A 167 -1.51 12.61 -10.04
N LYS A 168 -2.70 12.82 -10.60
CA LYS A 168 -3.67 13.82 -10.13
C LYS A 168 -4.20 13.55 -8.70
N SER A 169 -4.16 12.31 -8.27
CA SER A 169 -4.61 11.91 -6.92
C SER A 169 -3.48 11.86 -5.89
N ASN A 170 -2.22 12.09 -6.30
CA ASN A 170 -1.04 11.99 -5.42
C ASN A 170 -0.94 10.65 -4.67
N CYS A 171 -1.45 9.56 -5.26
CA CYS A 171 -1.45 8.24 -4.63
C CYS A 171 -0.22 7.40 -4.97
N ILE A 172 0.70 7.91 -5.78
CA ILE A 172 1.93 7.22 -6.16
C ILE A 172 3.09 7.80 -5.35
N VAL A 173 3.83 6.92 -4.70
CA VAL A 173 4.96 7.29 -3.86
C VAL A 173 6.21 6.51 -4.27
N MET A 174 7.39 7.06 -3.97
CA MET A 174 8.69 6.40 -4.18
C MET A 174 9.14 5.67 -2.91
N ILE A 175 9.84 4.56 -3.11
CA ILE A 175 10.62 3.87 -2.07
C ILE A 175 12.07 4.33 -2.21
#